data_ea3bff700d6294518b98d64cacfae138
#
_entry.id   ea3bff700d6294518b98d64cacfae138
#
_cell.length_a   1.000
_cell.length_b   1.000
_cell.length_c   1.000
_cell.angle_alpha   90.00
_cell.angle_beta   90.00
_cell.angle_gamma   90.00
#
_symmetry.space_group_name_H-M   'P 1'
#
loop_
_entity.id
_entity.type
_entity.pdbx_description
1 polymer ?
#
loop_
_entity_poly.entity_id
_entity_poly.type
_entity_poly.pdbx_seq_one_letter_code
_entity_poly.pdbx_strand_id
1 'polypeptide(L)'
;PQYGEQFSALEVERYLPSNETEILNYLASGVVRGVGPATAEKLVARFGEETLRVLESEPEKLTAIKGMTSKRAQEISNAFNEQMGLRRVMEFLAHYDLPAALSVPLYRRFGANAMAALERNPYLLSDSAFGVDFSVCDEIALSMGFGGDDALRTEAGLIFELSHNREAGGHVFLPREKL
;
A
#
# COMPACT_ATOMS: atom_id res chain seq x y z
N PRO A 1 6.47 33.97 23.18
CA PRO A 1 5.65 32.89 22.60
C PRO A 1 5.59 31.74 23.59
N GLN A 2 4.38 31.23 23.86
CA GLN A 2 4.13 30.18 24.88
C GLN A 2 4.56 28.76 24.38
N TYR A 3 4.98 28.68 23.17
CA TYR A 3 5.39 27.40 22.54
C TYR A 3 6.74 27.63 21.88
N GLY A 4 7.84 27.19 22.45
CA GLY A 4 9.20 27.32 21.95
C GLY A 4 9.42 27.31 20.42
N GLU A 5 10.62 27.06 19.96
CA GLU A 5 10.90 26.92 18.51
C GLU A 5 10.10 25.75 17.94
N GLN A 6 9.32 26.02 16.86
CA GLN A 6 8.55 25.01 16.16
C GLN A 6 9.21 24.69 14.83
N PHE A 7 9.32 23.41 14.52
CA PHE A 7 9.82 22.93 13.26
C PHE A 7 8.67 22.91 12.23
N SER A 8 8.82 23.61 11.10
CA SER A 8 7.93 23.49 9.97
C SER A 8 8.61 22.64 8.91
N ALA A 9 8.21 21.38 8.79
CA ALA A 9 8.69 20.51 7.73
C ALA A 9 8.00 20.89 6.42
N LEU A 10 8.78 21.20 5.38
CA LEU A 10 8.28 21.46 4.03
C LEU A 10 8.07 20.15 3.26
N GLU A 11 8.85 19.13 3.60
CA GLU A 11 8.79 17.81 2.99
C GLU A 11 9.21 16.75 4.03
N VAL A 12 8.54 15.61 4.03
CA VAL A 12 8.85 14.49 4.92
C VAL A 12 9.01 13.23 4.09
N GLU A 13 10.25 12.85 3.84
CA GLU A 13 10.56 11.55 3.24
C GLU A 13 10.69 10.49 4.33
N ARG A 14 10.06 9.34 4.13
CA ARG A 14 10.12 8.21 5.06
C ARG A 14 10.83 7.05 4.38
N TYR A 15 12.06 6.81 4.79
CA TYR A 15 12.82 5.63 4.38
C TYR A 15 12.59 4.46 5.33
N LEU A 16 12.73 3.24 4.81
CA LEU A 16 12.86 2.07 5.68
C LEU A 16 14.22 2.14 6.40
N PRO A 17 14.26 1.79 7.68
CA PRO A 17 15.50 1.77 8.42
C PRO A 17 16.48 0.75 7.81
N SER A 18 17.75 1.13 7.69
CA SER A 18 18.78 0.35 7.00
C SER A 18 19.88 -0.18 7.92
N ASN A 19 20.03 0.40 9.11
CA ASN A 19 21.01 -0.04 10.10
C ASN A 19 20.32 -0.53 11.39
N GLU A 20 21.05 -1.28 12.21
CA GLU A 20 20.52 -1.90 13.43
C GLU A 20 19.88 -0.90 14.39
N THR A 21 20.47 0.29 14.57
CA THR A 21 19.94 1.31 15.48
C THR A 21 18.61 1.86 15.01
N GLU A 22 18.48 2.14 13.72
CA GLU A 22 17.24 2.62 13.12
C GLU A 22 16.16 1.54 13.14
N ILE A 23 16.53 0.29 12.82
CA ILE A 23 15.63 -0.88 12.87
C ILE A 23 15.11 -1.08 14.30
N LEU A 24 15.99 -0.99 15.29
CA LEU A 24 15.59 -1.09 16.69
C LEU A 24 14.59 0.00 17.08
N ASN A 25 14.90 1.25 16.78
CA ASN A 25 14.01 2.39 17.06
C ASN A 25 12.65 2.26 16.35
N TYR A 26 12.65 1.86 15.09
CA TYR A 26 11.46 1.62 14.30
C TYR A 26 10.57 0.55 14.93
N LEU A 27 11.12 -0.60 15.26
CA LEU A 27 10.37 -1.70 15.87
C LEU A 27 9.94 -1.40 17.31
N ALA A 28 10.79 -0.71 18.09
CA ALA A 28 10.50 -0.32 19.47
C ALA A 28 9.41 0.75 19.58
N SER A 29 9.17 1.53 18.52
CA SER A 29 8.11 2.56 18.49
C SER A 29 6.70 1.99 18.54
N GLY A 30 6.52 0.66 18.46
CA GLY A 30 5.23 -0.01 18.50
C GLY A 30 4.47 0.01 17.16
N VAL A 31 5.14 0.38 16.08
CA VAL A 31 4.55 0.41 14.74
C VAL A 31 4.11 -0.98 14.26
N VAL A 32 4.78 -2.03 14.76
CA VAL A 32 4.43 -3.43 14.46
C VAL A 32 3.70 -4.04 15.66
N ARG A 33 2.46 -4.41 15.45
CA ARG A 33 1.63 -5.03 16.50
C ARG A 33 2.31 -6.29 17.05
N GLY A 34 2.44 -6.37 18.37
CA GLY A 34 3.07 -7.51 19.05
C GLY A 34 4.59 -7.39 19.23
N VAL A 35 5.21 -6.31 18.72
CA VAL A 35 6.62 -5.98 18.93
C VAL A 35 6.70 -4.75 19.82
N GLY A 36 7.14 -4.95 21.06
CA GLY A 36 7.54 -3.86 21.97
C GLY A 36 9.07 -3.77 22.09
N PRO A 37 9.59 -2.78 22.84
CA PRO A 37 11.03 -2.52 22.95
C PRO A 37 11.86 -3.78 23.26
N ALA A 38 11.47 -4.55 24.28
CA ALA A 38 12.19 -5.78 24.65
C ALA A 38 12.16 -6.89 23.58
N THR A 39 11.12 -6.91 22.73
CA THR A 39 11.06 -7.84 21.59
C THR A 39 11.92 -7.32 20.43
N ALA A 40 11.88 -6.02 20.17
CA ALA A 40 12.71 -5.36 19.17
C ALA A 40 14.20 -5.57 19.44
N GLU A 41 14.65 -5.38 20.70
CA GLU A 41 16.03 -5.65 21.11
C GLU A 41 16.46 -7.09 20.81
N LYS A 42 15.60 -8.08 21.14
CA LYS A 42 15.92 -9.49 20.86
C LYS A 42 15.96 -9.81 19.36
N LEU A 43 15.09 -9.20 18.57
CA LEU A 43 15.05 -9.35 17.12
C LEU A 43 16.34 -8.81 16.50
N VAL A 44 16.70 -7.57 16.82
CA VAL A 44 17.88 -6.91 16.25
C VAL A 44 19.17 -7.56 16.75
N ALA A 45 19.26 -7.91 18.04
CA ALA A 45 20.42 -8.63 18.57
C ALA A 45 20.64 -10.01 17.91
N ARG A 46 19.58 -10.65 17.39
CA ARG A 46 19.67 -11.96 16.74
C ARG A 46 19.91 -11.88 15.23
N PHE A 47 19.33 -10.90 14.57
CA PHE A 47 19.28 -10.83 13.10
C PHE A 47 19.95 -9.58 12.52
N GLY A 48 20.33 -8.59 13.36
CA GLY A 48 21.00 -7.37 12.90
C GLY A 48 20.18 -6.64 11.84
N GLU A 49 20.85 -6.23 10.79
CA GLU A 49 20.26 -5.54 9.64
C GLU A 49 19.25 -6.42 8.84
N GLU A 50 19.36 -7.75 8.96
CA GLU A 50 18.44 -8.70 8.30
C GLU A 50 17.07 -8.80 9.00
N THR A 51 16.88 -8.13 10.14
CA THR A 51 15.66 -8.24 10.96
C THR A 51 14.39 -7.99 10.18
N LEU A 52 14.33 -6.94 9.37
CA LEU A 52 13.12 -6.62 8.58
C LEU A 52 12.85 -7.66 7.51
N ARG A 53 13.88 -8.18 6.84
CA ARG A 53 13.75 -9.25 5.86
C ARG A 53 13.24 -10.54 6.49
N VAL A 54 13.74 -10.89 7.67
CA VAL A 54 13.29 -12.06 8.42
C VAL A 54 11.81 -11.91 8.84
N LEU A 55 11.41 -10.72 9.30
CA LEU A 55 10.01 -10.42 9.63
C LEU A 55 9.09 -10.54 8.41
N GLU A 56 9.54 -10.09 7.24
CA GLU A 56 8.76 -10.10 6.00
C GLU A 56 8.60 -11.51 5.41
N SER A 57 9.69 -12.27 5.31
CA SER A 57 9.77 -13.45 4.45
C SER A 57 10.10 -14.76 5.14
N GLU A 58 10.62 -14.74 6.39
CA GLU A 58 11.16 -15.92 7.05
C GLU A 58 10.70 -16.03 8.53
N PRO A 59 9.37 -15.97 8.81
CA PRO A 59 8.86 -15.92 10.18
C PRO A 59 9.26 -17.15 11.03
N GLU A 60 9.55 -18.28 10.42
CA GLU A 60 10.01 -19.48 11.12
C GLU A 60 11.34 -19.24 11.83
N LYS A 61 12.22 -18.40 11.30
CA LYS A 61 13.51 -18.05 11.96
C LYS A 61 13.32 -17.32 13.28
N LEU A 62 12.20 -16.62 13.46
CA LEU A 62 11.88 -15.91 14.69
C LEU A 62 11.78 -16.87 15.91
N THR A 63 11.47 -18.13 15.67
CA THR A 63 11.38 -19.15 16.73
C THR A 63 12.72 -19.43 17.41
N ALA A 64 13.85 -19.02 16.80
CA ALA A 64 15.17 -19.08 17.41
C ALA A 64 15.33 -18.11 18.61
N ILE A 65 14.40 -17.16 18.78
CA ILE A 65 14.38 -16.22 19.91
C ILE A 65 13.68 -16.90 21.10
N LYS A 66 14.35 -16.89 22.25
CA LYS A 66 13.79 -17.48 23.48
C LYS A 66 12.42 -16.88 23.83
N GLY A 67 11.41 -17.74 23.91
CA GLY A 67 10.03 -17.36 24.23
C GLY A 67 9.18 -16.93 23.01
N MET A 68 9.70 -17.09 21.79
CA MET A 68 8.95 -16.88 20.55
C MET A 68 8.37 -18.22 20.09
N THR A 69 7.03 -18.35 20.12
CA THR A 69 6.34 -19.50 19.56
C THR A 69 6.09 -19.30 18.06
N SER A 70 5.91 -20.39 17.30
CA SER A 70 5.59 -20.29 15.86
C SER A 70 4.33 -19.46 15.61
N LYS A 71 3.31 -19.58 16.45
CA LYS A 71 2.08 -18.78 16.36
C LYS A 71 2.39 -17.29 16.50
N ARG A 72 3.15 -16.91 17.54
CA ARG A 72 3.53 -15.50 17.76
C ARG A 72 4.43 -14.96 16.67
N ALA A 73 5.36 -15.77 16.17
CA ALA A 73 6.22 -15.42 15.03
C ALA A 73 5.38 -15.07 13.80
N GLN A 74 4.38 -15.90 13.48
CA GLN A 74 3.48 -15.64 12.35
C GLN A 74 2.60 -14.41 12.57
N GLU A 75 2.08 -14.20 13.77
CA GLU A 75 1.29 -13.00 14.09
C GLU A 75 2.09 -11.71 13.94
N ILE A 76 3.35 -11.70 14.36
CA ILE A 76 4.26 -10.55 14.21
C ILE A 76 4.59 -10.32 12.73
N SER A 77 4.93 -11.37 11.99
CA SER A 77 5.19 -11.29 10.55
C SER A 77 3.97 -10.76 9.78
N ASN A 78 2.79 -11.26 10.08
CA ASN A 78 1.55 -10.78 9.44
C ASN A 78 1.31 -9.29 9.74
N ALA A 79 1.51 -8.86 10.99
CA ALA A 79 1.36 -7.45 11.37
C ALA A 79 2.40 -6.55 10.69
N PHE A 80 3.64 -7.03 10.54
CA PHE A 80 4.69 -6.34 9.80
C PHE A 80 4.34 -6.21 8.31
N ASN A 81 3.92 -7.31 7.69
CA ASN A 81 3.53 -7.34 6.28
C ASN A 81 2.31 -6.46 5.99
N GLU A 82 1.36 -6.37 6.92
CA GLU A 82 0.23 -5.44 6.83
C GLU A 82 0.70 -3.99 6.80
N GLN A 83 1.62 -3.60 7.68
CA GLN A 83 2.19 -2.26 7.71
C GLN A 83 2.97 -1.94 6.43
N MET A 84 3.76 -2.89 5.95
CA MET A 84 4.52 -2.73 4.71
C MET A 84 3.60 -2.63 3.49
N GLY A 85 2.55 -3.43 3.44
CA GLY A 85 1.57 -3.39 2.35
C GLY A 85 0.83 -2.06 2.29
N LEU A 86 0.34 -1.56 3.42
CA LEU A 86 -0.29 -0.23 3.51
C LEU A 86 0.67 0.88 3.08
N ARG A 87 1.91 0.82 3.54
CA ARG A 87 2.92 1.81 3.19
C ARG A 87 3.17 1.85 1.68
N ARG A 88 3.37 0.69 1.03
CA ARG A 88 3.58 0.61 -0.42
C ARG A 88 2.39 1.19 -1.20
N VAL A 89 1.16 0.92 -0.75
CA VAL A 89 -0.04 1.52 -1.35
C VAL A 89 -0.05 3.04 -1.17
N MET A 90 0.31 3.55 0.01
CA MET A 90 0.39 5.01 0.26
C MET A 90 1.45 5.68 -0.60
N GLU A 91 2.63 5.05 -0.77
CA GLU A 91 3.71 5.53 -1.64
C GLU A 91 3.27 5.56 -3.11
N PHE A 92 2.57 4.52 -3.57
CA PHE A 92 1.98 4.48 -4.91
C PHE A 92 0.96 5.62 -5.10
N LEU A 93 0.03 5.79 -4.17
CA LEU A 93 -0.96 6.86 -4.24
C LEU A 93 -0.31 8.26 -4.25
N ALA A 94 0.70 8.46 -3.41
CA ALA A 94 1.44 9.73 -3.35
C ALA A 94 2.21 10.01 -4.64
N HIS A 95 2.77 8.98 -5.28
CA HIS A 95 3.49 9.13 -6.56
C HIS A 95 2.59 9.68 -7.68
N TYR A 96 1.28 9.39 -7.61
CA TYR A 96 0.29 9.82 -8.58
C TYR A 96 -0.65 10.94 -8.04
N ASP A 97 -0.22 11.64 -7.00
CA ASP A 97 -0.99 12.73 -6.36
C ASP A 97 -2.41 12.32 -5.92
N LEU A 98 -2.60 11.03 -5.62
CA LEU A 98 -3.88 10.49 -5.15
C LEU A 98 -4.01 10.60 -3.63
N PRO A 99 -5.25 10.77 -3.11
CA PRO A 99 -5.47 10.86 -1.66
C PRO A 99 -4.99 9.63 -0.90
N ALA A 100 -4.12 9.80 0.09
CA ALA A 100 -3.63 8.73 0.95
C ALA A 100 -4.77 7.97 1.67
N ALA A 101 -5.94 8.60 1.83
CA ALA A 101 -7.14 7.99 2.41
C ALA A 101 -7.62 6.75 1.64
N LEU A 102 -7.29 6.63 0.35
CA LEU A 102 -7.60 5.46 -0.48
C LEU A 102 -6.83 4.20 -0.07
N SER A 103 -5.71 4.33 0.65
CA SER A 103 -4.90 3.20 1.06
C SER A 103 -5.66 2.19 1.92
N VAL A 104 -6.48 2.67 2.85
CA VAL A 104 -7.25 1.80 3.75
C VAL A 104 -8.31 0.98 3.01
N PRO A 105 -9.20 1.56 2.19
CA PRO A 105 -10.17 0.79 1.42
C PRO A 105 -9.50 -0.14 0.40
N LEU A 106 -8.40 0.26 -0.24
CA LEU A 106 -7.62 -0.59 -1.14
C LEU A 106 -7.05 -1.81 -0.41
N TYR A 107 -6.40 -1.56 0.73
CA TYR A 107 -5.85 -2.65 1.53
C TYR A 107 -6.94 -3.56 2.11
N ARG A 108 -8.08 -3.00 2.50
CA ARG A 108 -9.22 -3.79 2.98
C ARG A 108 -9.77 -4.73 1.88
N ARG A 109 -9.79 -4.28 0.63
CA ARG A 109 -10.32 -5.07 -0.51
C ARG A 109 -9.33 -6.12 -1.02
N PHE A 110 -8.04 -5.78 -1.11
CA PHE A 110 -7.02 -6.61 -1.76
C PHE A 110 -5.98 -7.19 -0.80
N GLY A 111 -5.93 -6.72 0.47
CA GLY A 111 -4.97 -7.16 1.47
C GLY A 111 -3.52 -6.97 1.04
N ALA A 112 -2.68 -7.95 1.32
CA ALA A 112 -1.28 -7.95 0.94
C ALA A 112 -1.05 -7.89 -0.59
N ASN A 113 -2.08 -8.22 -1.39
CA ASN A 113 -2.00 -8.17 -2.85
C ASN A 113 -2.38 -6.81 -3.44
N ALA A 114 -2.64 -5.78 -2.63
CA ALA A 114 -3.13 -4.48 -3.10
C ALA A 114 -2.19 -3.86 -4.15
N MET A 115 -0.88 -3.84 -3.90
CA MET A 115 0.08 -3.34 -4.89
C MET A 115 0.09 -4.17 -6.17
N ALA A 116 0.19 -5.49 -6.05
CA ALA A 116 0.17 -6.38 -7.22
C ALA A 116 -1.14 -6.27 -8.03
N ALA A 117 -2.26 -5.97 -7.38
CA ALA A 117 -3.52 -5.72 -8.06
C ALA A 117 -3.49 -4.40 -8.84
N LEU A 118 -2.99 -3.31 -8.23
CA LEU A 118 -2.86 -2.00 -8.88
C LEU A 118 -1.85 -2.01 -10.03
N GLU A 119 -0.72 -2.69 -9.85
CA GLU A 119 0.30 -2.86 -10.89
C GLU A 119 -0.23 -3.65 -12.09
N ARG A 120 -1.09 -4.63 -11.85
CA ARG A 120 -1.73 -5.42 -12.90
C ARG A 120 -2.86 -4.69 -13.60
N ASN A 121 -3.62 -3.91 -12.86
CA ASN A 121 -4.78 -3.18 -13.38
C ASN A 121 -5.02 -1.88 -12.60
N PRO A 122 -4.43 -0.76 -13.02
CA PRO A 122 -4.63 0.54 -12.37
C PRO A 122 -6.07 1.06 -12.50
N TYR A 123 -6.85 0.57 -13.47
CA TYR A 123 -8.25 0.95 -13.64
C TYR A 123 -9.17 0.45 -12.51
N LEU A 124 -8.68 -0.44 -11.63
CA LEU A 124 -9.38 -0.78 -10.39
C LEU A 124 -9.71 0.45 -9.53
N LEU A 125 -8.90 1.51 -9.62
CA LEU A 125 -9.13 2.76 -8.92
C LEU A 125 -10.38 3.51 -9.38
N SER A 126 -10.87 3.27 -10.60
CA SER A 126 -12.11 3.88 -11.11
C SER A 126 -13.38 3.19 -10.60
N ASP A 127 -13.26 2.07 -9.88
CA ASP A 127 -14.42 1.47 -9.19
C ASP A 127 -15.07 2.49 -8.25
N SER A 128 -16.38 2.49 -8.17
CA SER A 128 -17.18 3.40 -7.32
C SER A 128 -16.77 3.38 -5.85
N ALA A 129 -16.15 2.30 -5.38
CA ALA A 129 -15.61 2.19 -4.02
C ALA A 129 -14.39 3.09 -3.77
N PHE A 130 -13.67 3.48 -4.82
CA PHE A 130 -12.47 4.32 -4.74
C PHE A 130 -12.69 5.69 -5.38
N GLY A 131 -13.51 5.77 -6.43
CA GLY A 131 -13.99 7.02 -7.02
C GLY A 131 -12.90 7.86 -7.70
N VAL A 132 -11.84 7.24 -8.21
CA VAL A 132 -10.82 7.94 -9.00
C VAL A 132 -11.33 8.05 -10.45
N ASP A 133 -11.23 9.24 -11.03
CA ASP A 133 -11.66 9.48 -12.41
C ASP A 133 -10.92 8.57 -13.40
N PHE A 134 -11.64 8.11 -14.44
CA PHE A 134 -11.05 7.27 -15.48
C PHE A 134 -9.84 7.91 -16.14
N SER A 135 -9.85 9.23 -16.40
CA SER A 135 -8.74 9.96 -17.01
C SER A 135 -7.46 9.84 -16.19
N VAL A 136 -7.58 9.93 -14.85
CA VAL A 136 -6.45 9.78 -13.93
C VAL A 136 -5.93 8.34 -13.94
N CYS A 137 -6.84 7.36 -13.91
CA CYS A 137 -6.46 5.95 -14.01
C CYS A 137 -5.77 5.64 -15.33
N ASP A 138 -6.20 6.26 -16.43
CA ASP A 138 -5.61 6.11 -17.75
C ASP A 138 -4.20 6.71 -17.84
N GLU A 139 -3.97 7.90 -17.27
CA GLU A 139 -2.64 8.50 -17.15
C GLU A 139 -1.69 7.60 -16.35
N ILE A 140 -2.16 7.05 -15.24
CA ILE A 140 -1.39 6.10 -14.42
C ILE A 140 -1.05 4.86 -15.26
N ALA A 141 -2.02 4.25 -15.93
CA ALA A 141 -1.81 3.08 -16.76
C ALA A 141 -0.79 3.32 -17.88
N LEU A 142 -0.91 4.43 -18.59
CA LEU A 142 0.03 4.82 -19.64
C LEU A 142 1.45 5.03 -19.09
N SER A 143 1.58 5.67 -17.92
CA SER A 143 2.88 5.84 -17.26
C SER A 143 3.52 4.53 -16.82
N MET A 144 2.70 3.52 -16.50
CA MET A 144 3.13 2.17 -16.16
C MET A 144 3.45 1.31 -17.40
N GLY A 145 3.23 1.84 -18.62
CA GLY A 145 3.57 1.18 -19.87
C GLY A 145 2.43 0.39 -20.52
N PHE A 146 1.18 0.58 -20.07
CA PHE A 146 0.02 0.01 -20.77
C PHE A 146 -0.15 0.65 -22.14
N GLY A 147 -0.41 -0.17 -23.16
CA GLY A 147 -0.62 0.32 -24.52
C GLY A 147 -1.99 0.95 -24.75
N GLY A 148 -2.09 1.75 -25.82
CA GLY A 148 -3.37 2.37 -26.20
C GLY A 148 -4.45 1.37 -26.59
N ASP A 149 -4.07 0.18 -27.01
CA ASP A 149 -4.90 -0.95 -27.43
C ASP A 149 -5.02 -2.06 -26.36
N ASP A 150 -4.56 -1.79 -25.13
CA ASP A 150 -4.66 -2.75 -24.03
C ASP A 150 -6.11 -3.12 -23.73
N ALA A 151 -6.36 -4.40 -23.51
CA ALA A 151 -7.70 -4.92 -23.24
C ALA A 151 -8.32 -4.33 -21.97
N LEU A 152 -7.52 -4.13 -20.91
CA LEU A 152 -7.96 -3.52 -19.65
C LEU A 152 -8.34 -2.05 -19.85
N ARG A 153 -7.59 -1.33 -20.68
CA ARG A 153 -7.91 0.05 -21.06
C ARG A 153 -9.24 0.13 -21.82
N THR A 154 -9.41 -0.74 -22.80
CA THR A 154 -10.65 -0.82 -23.58
C THR A 154 -11.85 -1.15 -22.69
N GLU A 155 -11.73 -2.15 -21.81
CA GLU A 155 -12.78 -2.53 -20.87
C GLU A 155 -13.15 -1.37 -19.93
N ALA A 156 -12.15 -0.72 -19.33
CA ALA A 156 -12.38 0.40 -18.43
C ALA A 156 -13.01 1.61 -19.15
N GLY A 157 -12.58 1.91 -20.38
CA GLY A 157 -13.16 2.95 -21.22
C GLY A 157 -14.63 2.69 -21.57
N LEU A 158 -14.98 1.45 -21.89
CA LEU A 158 -16.37 1.05 -22.13
C LEU A 158 -17.23 1.22 -20.88
N ILE A 159 -16.73 0.82 -19.71
CA ILE A 159 -17.45 1.00 -18.44
C ILE A 159 -17.62 2.49 -18.12
N PHE A 160 -16.60 3.30 -18.36
CA PHE A 160 -16.66 4.75 -18.17
C PHE A 160 -17.73 5.38 -19.07
N GLU A 161 -17.73 5.10 -20.37
CA GLU A 161 -18.71 5.62 -21.32
C GLU A 161 -20.15 5.22 -20.96
N LEU A 162 -20.37 3.96 -20.61
CA LEU A 162 -21.68 3.48 -20.17
C LEU A 162 -22.16 4.17 -18.90
N SER A 163 -21.25 4.35 -17.92
CA SER A 163 -21.57 5.03 -16.66
C SER A 163 -21.85 6.50 -16.86
N HIS A 164 -21.04 7.20 -17.66
CA HIS A 164 -21.21 8.61 -17.98
C HIS A 164 -22.55 8.88 -18.68
N ASN A 165 -22.89 8.07 -19.67
CA ASN A 165 -24.14 8.23 -20.40
C ASN A 165 -25.37 7.90 -19.52
N ARG A 166 -25.24 6.98 -18.59
CA ARG A 166 -26.28 6.69 -17.60
C ARG A 166 -26.55 7.90 -16.70
N GLU A 167 -25.50 8.53 -16.21
CA GLU A 167 -25.61 9.66 -15.26
C GLU A 167 -26.02 10.96 -15.94
N ALA A 168 -25.46 11.26 -17.12
CA ALA A 168 -25.73 12.49 -17.85
C ALA A 168 -27.07 12.47 -18.59
N GLY A 169 -27.48 11.32 -19.14
CA GLY A 169 -28.66 11.23 -20.03
C GLY A 169 -29.70 10.21 -19.58
N GLY A 170 -29.49 9.50 -18.47
CA GLY A 170 -30.40 8.43 -18.02
C GLY A 170 -30.46 7.23 -18.98
N HIS A 171 -29.47 7.09 -19.86
CA HIS A 171 -29.41 5.99 -20.82
C HIS A 171 -29.06 4.68 -20.12
N VAL A 172 -29.87 3.65 -20.36
CA VAL A 172 -29.65 2.30 -19.81
C VAL A 172 -28.85 1.41 -20.76
N PHE A 173 -28.62 1.85 -22.00
CA PHE A 173 -27.79 1.18 -23.01
C PHE A 173 -27.20 2.20 -23.98
N LEU A 174 -26.12 1.84 -24.65
CA LEU A 174 -25.59 2.57 -25.81
C LEU A 174 -25.58 1.62 -27.02
N PRO A 175 -25.95 2.10 -28.22
CA PRO A 175 -25.77 1.35 -29.47
C PRO A 175 -24.27 1.07 -29.69
N ARG A 176 -23.93 -0.12 -30.18
CA ARG A 176 -22.57 -0.54 -30.43
C ARG A 176 -21.79 0.43 -31.33
N GLU A 177 -22.46 1.05 -32.27
CA GLU A 177 -21.87 2.01 -33.21
C GLU A 177 -21.46 3.33 -32.54
N LYS A 178 -21.89 3.56 -31.28
CA LYS A 178 -21.55 4.74 -30.47
C LYS A 178 -20.52 4.46 -29.39
N LEU A 179 -20.14 3.21 -29.22
CA LEU A 179 -19.07 2.74 -28.33
C LEU A 179 -17.77 2.56 -29.10
#